data_1b76567aa4e6483442c3361163b69ba7
#
_entry.id   1b76567aa4e6483442c3361163b69ba7
#
_cell.length_a   1.000
_cell.length_b   1.000
_cell.length_c   1.000
_cell.angle_alpha   90.00
_cell.angle_beta   90.00
_cell.angle_gamma   90.00
#
_symmetry.space_group_name_H-M   'P 1'
#
loop_
_entity.id
_entity.type
_entity.pdbx_description
1 polymer ?
#
loop_
_entity_poly.entity_id
_entity_poly.type
_entity_poly.pdbx_seq_one_letter_code
_entity_poly.pdbx_strand_id
1 'polypeptide(L)'
;MFERFTEKARRAIFFARYEASQYGSPIIETEHLLLGVLREDDGLAKWFPGQFNVGPEIRSEIEKRITQRDRIPTASEVPLSDECKMVLKLSIETADRLAHRVVEPEHILIGILRVEQSLGAQILIARGLKADPILVRLANDPSPRNRNVDAALMTLESFLAGLKSLKSEELLSFFAEYARFIDASGKTWNRTEISNGFDTLFAPYAKKNASYVIETTLAKTSELFITTVRWSNALLASEQRAWMHRMGFVLVPEETHSAILFVQVTSVAATK
;
A
#
# COMPACT_ATOMS: atom_id res chain seq x y z
N MET A 1 -11.19 0.26 13.18
CA MET A 1 -10.40 1.49 13.27
C MET A 1 -9.06 1.39 12.52
N PHE A 2 -8.34 0.27 12.61
CA PHE A 2 -6.98 0.14 12.05
C PHE A 2 -6.90 -0.49 10.64
N GLU A 3 -8.01 -0.72 9.97
CA GLU A 3 -8.05 -1.35 8.63
C GLU A 3 -7.29 -0.53 7.58
N ARG A 4 -7.31 0.79 7.71
CA ARG A 4 -6.59 1.70 6.81
C ARG A 4 -5.12 1.90 7.15
N PHE A 5 -4.66 1.45 8.31
CA PHE A 5 -3.27 1.57 8.72
C PHE A 5 -2.41 0.49 8.07
N THR A 6 -1.28 0.90 7.50
CA THR A 6 -0.32 -0.05 6.96
C THR A 6 0.22 -0.97 8.06
N GLU A 7 0.87 -2.05 7.68
CA GLU A 7 1.52 -2.93 8.66
C GLU A 7 2.56 -2.16 9.48
N LYS A 8 3.36 -1.29 8.84
CA LYS A 8 4.30 -0.39 9.53
C LYS A 8 3.60 0.51 10.54
N ALA A 9 2.52 1.17 10.13
CA ALA A 9 1.77 2.04 11.02
C ALA A 9 1.11 1.27 12.18
N ARG A 10 0.62 0.06 11.94
CA ARG A 10 0.11 -0.83 13.00
C ARG A 10 1.21 -1.28 13.95
N ARG A 11 2.41 -1.61 13.44
CA ARG A 11 3.56 -1.93 14.30
C ARG A 11 4.03 -0.75 15.12
N ALA A 12 4.01 0.47 14.57
CA ALA A 12 4.29 1.68 15.35
C ALA A 12 3.35 1.83 16.55
N ILE A 13 2.04 1.59 16.35
CA ILE A 13 1.06 1.61 17.45
C ILE A 13 1.30 0.46 18.45
N PHE A 14 1.66 -0.71 17.97
CA PHE A 14 2.04 -1.83 18.82
C PHE A 14 3.28 -1.50 19.67
N PHE A 15 4.30 -0.89 19.05
CA PHE A 15 5.48 -0.45 19.78
C PHE A 15 5.19 0.67 20.78
N ALA A 16 4.24 1.57 20.48
CA ALA A 16 3.78 2.57 21.44
C ALA A 16 3.25 1.91 22.73
N ARG A 17 2.46 0.85 22.58
CA ARG A 17 1.99 0.06 23.75
C ARG A 17 3.15 -0.59 24.49
N TYR A 18 4.11 -1.15 23.77
CA TYR A 18 5.32 -1.72 24.37
C TYR A 18 6.09 -0.66 25.17
N GLU A 19 6.32 0.52 24.60
CA GLU A 19 7.00 1.62 25.28
C GLU A 19 6.23 2.07 26.53
N ALA A 20 4.92 2.27 26.47
CA ALA A 20 4.11 2.58 27.64
C ALA A 20 4.27 1.52 28.74
N SER A 21 4.27 0.25 28.38
CA SER A 21 4.51 -0.88 29.29
C SER A 21 5.91 -0.81 29.96
N GLN A 22 6.96 -0.45 29.20
CA GLN A 22 8.33 -0.34 29.72
C GLN A 22 8.47 0.81 30.74
N TYR A 23 7.76 1.92 30.51
CA TYR A 23 7.75 3.07 31.42
C TYR A 23 6.73 2.96 32.56
N GLY A 24 5.98 1.85 32.62
CA GLY A 24 4.96 1.62 33.64
C GLY A 24 3.76 2.57 33.53
N SER A 25 3.50 3.10 32.32
CA SER A 25 2.35 3.97 32.07
C SER A 25 1.07 3.15 31.92
N PRO A 26 -0.02 3.48 32.66
CA PRO A 26 -1.30 2.79 32.54
C PRO A 26 -2.07 3.20 31.27
N ILE A 27 -1.57 4.16 30.50
CA ILE A 27 -2.19 4.70 29.30
C ILE A 27 -1.12 4.98 28.23
N ILE A 28 -1.46 4.78 26.98
CA ILE A 28 -0.57 5.12 25.85
C ILE A 28 -0.73 6.61 25.55
N GLU A 29 0.31 7.39 25.86
CA GLU A 29 0.40 8.82 25.58
C GLU A 29 1.12 9.08 24.24
N THR A 30 1.12 10.33 23.78
CA THR A 30 1.68 10.75 22.51
C THR A 30 3.19 10.53 22.38
N GLU A 31 3.93 10.63 23.48
CA GLU A 31 5.37 10.32 23.54
C GLU A 31 5.64 8.82 23.33
N HIS A 32 4.79 7.94 23.86
CA HIS A 32 4.88 6.51 23.59
C HIS A 32 4.60 6.22 22.12
N LEU A 33 3.61 6.91 21.53
CA LEU A 33 3.30 6.79 20.12
C LEU A 33 4.45 7.30 19.25
N LEU A 34 5.09 8.41 19.63
CA LEU A 34 6.29 8.93 18.97
C LEU A 34 7.43 7.91 19.00
N LEU A 35 7.71 7.31 20.15
CA LEU A 35 8.72 6.26 20.28
C LEU A 35 8.41 5.04 19.42
N GLY A 36 7.15 4.66 19.34
CA GLY A 36 6.70 3.57 18.47
C GLY A 36 6.94 3.87 16.99
N VAL A 37 6.65 5.09 16.55
CA VAL A 37 6.90 5.53 15.18
C VAL A 37 8.40 5.56 14.88
N LEU A 38 9.22 6.10 15.79
CA LEU A 38 10.68 6.13 15.64
C LEU A 38 11.31 4.72 15.59
N ARG A 39 10.74 3.77 16.31
CA ARG A 39 11.24 2.40 16.32
C ARG A 39 10.92 1.63 15.05
N GLU A 40 9.79 1.91 14.44
CA GLU A 40 9.33 1.20 13.23
C GLU A 40 9.98 1.75 11.97
N ASP A 41 10.29 3.04 11.93
CA ASP A 41 10.76 3.70 10.71
C ASP A 41 12.09 4.44 10.94
N ASP A 42 13.19 3.75 10.63
CA ASP A 42 14.54 4.37 10.59
C ASP A 42 14.61 5.54 9.59
N GLY A 43 13.68 5.58 8.63
CA GLY A 43 13.57 6.66 7.64
C GLY A 43 13.07 7.99 8.20
N LEU A 44 12.60 8.04 9.46
CA LEU A 44 12.21 9.31 10.09
C LEU A 44 13.38 10.28 10.27
N ALA A 45 14.62 9.78 10.30
CA ALA A 45 15.83 10.62 10.31
C ALA A 45 15.86 11.61 9.13
N LYS A 46 15.27 11.26 7.99
CA LYS A 46 15.13 12.14 6.81
C LYS A 46 14.37 13.44 7.08
N TRP A 47 13.55 13.48 8.12
CA TRP A 47 12.76 14.65 8.51
C TRP A 47 13.51 15.61 9.43
N PHE A 48 14.72 15.23 9.87
CA PHE A 48 15.58 16.01 10.77
C PHE A 48 16.93 16.33 10.09
N PRO A 49 16.94 17.17 9.05
CA PRO A 49 18.15 17.45 8.29
C PRO A 49 19.27 18.00 9.19
N GLY A 50 20.46 17.40 9.06
CA GLY A 50 21.65 17.79 9.85
C GLY A 50 21.66 17.27 11.29
N GLN A 51 20.70 16.48 11.71
CA GLN A 51 20.67 15.83 13.02
C GLN A 51 21.06 14.34 12.89
N PHE A 52 21.95 13.89 13.74
CA PHE A 52 22.37 12.49 13.86
C PHE A 52 21.79 11.91 15.15
N ASN A 53 21.52 10.63 15.19
CA ASN A 53 21.00 9.93 16.38
C ASN A 53 19.66 10.46 16.94
N VAL A 54 18.79 10.92 16.08
CA VAL A 54 17.50 11.54 16.46
C VAL A 54 16.66 10.65 17.39
N GLY A 55 16.57 9.35 17.09
CA GLY A 55 15.77 8.42 17.91
C GLY A 55 16.26 8.32 19.36
N PRO A 56 17.54 8.02 19.63
CA PRO A 56 18.11 8.00 20.98
C PRO A 56 17.98 9.32 21.74
N GLU A 57 18.16 10.44 21.04
CA GLU A 57 18.05 11.77 21.66
C GLU A 57 16.60 12.13 22.04
N ILE A 58 15.62 11.81 21.18
CA ILE A 58 14.19 11.98 21.50
C ILE A 58 13.82 11.10 22.67
N ARG A 59 14.29 9.85 22.71
CA ARG A 59 14.07 8.94 23.83
C ARG A 59 14.59 9.53 25.14
N SER A 60 15.84 10.00 25.14
CA SER A 60 16.46 10.63 26.31
C SER A 60 15.69 11.88 26.78
N GLU A 61 15.11 12.64 25.84
CA GLU A 61 14.32 13.82 26.19
C GLU A 61 12.95 13.43 26.77
N ILE A 62 12.31 12.39 26.25
CA ILE A 62 11.08 11.80 26.81
C ILE A 62 11.35 11.33 28.25
N GLU A 63 12.40 10.54 28.45
CA GLU A 63 12.77 9.99 29.76
C GLU A 63 13.00 11.03 30.84
N LYS A 64 13.43 12.24 30.47
CA LYS A 64 13.59 13.37 31.41
C LYS A 64 12.26 14.03 31.80
N ARG A 65 11.20 13.83 31.03
CA ARG A 65 9.93 14.52 31.19
C ARG A 65 8.80 13.63 31.71
N ILE A 66 8.96 12.30 31.60
CA ILE A 66 7.96 11.34 32.07
C ILE A 66 8.32 10.79 33.45
N THR A 67 7.31 10.40 34.19
CA THR A 67 7.50 9.69 35.47
C THR A 67 7.68 8.19 35.16
N GLN A 68 8.86 7.67 35.44
CA GLN A 68 9.10 6.24 35.35
C GLN A 68 8.44 5.51 36.54
N ARG A 69 7.76 4.42 36.23
CA ARG A 69 7.11 3.52 37.20
C ARG A 69 7.55 2.09 36.97
N ASP A 70 7.12 1.19 37.83
CA ASP A 70 7.34 -0.22 37.62
C ASP A 70 6.71 -0.72 36.33
N ARG A 71 7.43 -1.56 35.60
CA ARG A 71 6.98 -2.10 34.30
C ARG A 71 5.65 -2.83 34.43
N ILE A 72 4.76 -2.56 33.49
CA ILE A 72 3.49 -3.27 33.35
C ILE A 72 3.73 -4.49 32.44
N PRO A 73 3.17 -5.68 32.76
CA PRO A 73 3.25 -6.82 31.85
C PRO A 73 2.72 -6.47 30.46
N THR A 74 3.43 -6.86 29.41
CA THR A 74 3.05 -6.58 28.03
C THR A 74 1.73 -7.23 27.60
N ALA A 75 1.26 -8.23 28.34
CA ALA A 75 -0.05 -8.86 28.18
C ALA A 75 -1.22 -7.99 28.66
N SER A 76 -0.95 -6.98 29.51
CA SER A 76 -1.99 -6.09 30.04
C SER A 76 -2.53 -5.17 28.94
N GLU A 77 -3.83 -4.94 28.93
CA GLU A 77 -4.43 -3.93 28.06
C GLU A 77 -4.05 -2.54 28.57
N VAL A 78 -3.35 -1.77 27.72
CA VAL A 78 -3.03 -0.36 27.97
C VAL A 78 -3.83 0.45 26.96
N PRO A 79 -4.82 1.25 27.41
CA PRO A 79 -5.65 2.05 26.51
C PRO A 79 -4.90 3.27 25.95
N LEU A 80 -5.39 3.77 24.82
CA LEU A 80 -4.92 5.02 24.22
C LEU A 80 -5.51 6.23 25.00
N SER A 81 -4.68 7.23 25.27
CA SER A 81 -5.16 8.54 25.76
C SER A 81 -6.06 9.21 24.73
N ASP A 82 -6.83 10.21 25.15
CA ASP A 82 -7.68 10.96 24.23
C ASP A 82 -6.85 11.77 23.23
N GLU A 83 -5.67 12.25 23.63
CA GLU A 83 -4.71 12.87 22.70
C GLU A 83 -4.23 11.88 21.64
N CYS A 84 -3.87 10.65 22.02
CA CYS A 84 -3.51 9.60 21.06
C CYS A 84 -4.64 9.24 20.11
N LYS A 85 -5.87 9.14 20.60
CA LYS A 85 -7.05 8.92 19.74
C LYS A 85 -7.22 10.06 18.75
N MET A 86 -7.01 11.31 19.20
CA MET A 86 -7.05 12.50 18.34
C MET A 86 -5.92 12.44 17.28
N VAL A 87 -4.70 12.09 17.66
CA VAL A 87 -3.58 11.89 16.74
C VAL A 87 -3.95 10.91 15.64
N LEU A 88 -4.49 9.74 15.99
CA LEU A 88 -4.87 8.71 15.00
C LEU A 88 -6.00 9.18 14.08
N LYS A 89 -6.97 9.94 14.60
CA LYS A 89 -8.01 10.58 13.80
C LYS A 89 -7.41 11.57 12.80
N LEU A 90 -6.55 12.47 13.27
CA LEU A 90 -5.87 13.47 12.44
C LEU A 90 -4.95 12.83 11.39
N SER A 91 -4.39 11.65 11.68
CA SER A 91 -3.59 10.86 10.72
C SER A 91 -4.46 10.36 9.57
N ILE A 92 -5.67 9.87 9.86
CA ILE A 92 -6.64 9.45 8.84
C ILE A 92 -7.08 10.64 8.00
N GLU A 93 -7.45 11.76 8.63
CA GLU A 93 -7.84 12.99 7.93
C GLU A 93 -6.72 13.53 7.03
N THR A 94 -5.46 13.41 7.48
CA THR A 94 -4.30 13.80 6.68
C THR A 94 -4.13 12.90 5.46
N ALA A 95 -4.27 11.59 5.62
CA ALA A 95 -4.26 10.65 4.50
C ALA A 95 -5.39 10.95 3.49
N ASP A 96 -6.61 11.26 3.98
CA ASP A 96 -7.74 11.64 3.12
C ASP A 96 -7.47 12.91 2.32
N ARG A 97 -6.92 13.96 2.96
CA ARG A 97 -6.54 15.22 2.29
C ARG A 97 -5.48 15.04 1.22
N LEU A 98 -4.58 14.07 1.38
CA LEU A 98 -3.54 13.73 0.42
C LEU A 98 -4.02 12.70 -0.62
N ALA A 99 -5.29 12.30 -0.59
CA ALA A 99 -5.84 11.21 -1.37
C ALA A 99 -5.09 9.87 -1.18
N HIS A 100 -4.45 9.69 -0.04
CA HIS A 100 -3.77 8.45 0.32
C HIS A 100 -4.80 7.45 0.87
N ARG A 101 -4.86 6.26 0.28
CA ARG A 101 -5.81 5.21 0.68
C ARG A 101 -5.47 4.57 2.02
N VAL A 102 -4.24 4.68 2.47
CA VAL A 102 -3.72 4.07 3.68
C VAL A 102 -2.98 5.09 4.54
N VAL A 103 -2.92 4.80 5.83
CA VAL A 103 -2.22 5.61 6.83
C VAL A 103 -0.85 5.01 7.07
N GLU A 104 0.22 5.74 6.72
CA GLU A 104 1.62 5.40 6.95
C GLU A 104 2.13 6.02 8.27
N PRO A 105 3.30 5.63 8.78
CA PRO A 105 3.90 6.25 9.97
C PRO A 105 4.06 7.78 9.87
N GLU A 106 4.32 8.29 8.67
CA GLU A 106 4.43 9.73 8.42
C GLU A 106 3.11 10.48 8.67
N HIS A 107 1.97 9.87 8.38
CA HIS A 107 0.67 10.46 8.71
C HIS A 107 0.48 10.52 10.22
N ILE A 108 0.97 9.51 10.97
CA ILE A 108 0.93 9.52 12.44
C ILE A 108 1.84 10.64 12.97
N LEU A 109 3.02 10.82 12.39
CA LEU A 109 3.94 11.90 12.74
C LEU A 109 3.28 13.28 12.56
N ILE A 110 2.59 13.49 11.44
CA ILE A 110 1.80 14.72 11.21
C ILE A 110 0.66 14.83 12.22
N GLY A 111 -0.01 13.73 12.51
CA GLY A 111 -1.06 13.69 13.54
C GLY A 111 -0.55 14.14 14.91
N ILE A 112 0.64 13.67 15.33
CA ILE A 112 1.29 14.09 16.57
C ILE A 112 1.54 15.61 16.53
N LEU A 113 2.18 16.12 15.47
CA LEU A 113 2.49 17.56 15.33
C LEU A 113 1.26 18.46 15.37
N ARG A 114 0.09 17.97 14.95
CA ARG A 114 -1.18 18.73 14.98
C ARG A 114 -1.84 18.78 16.35
N VAL A 115 -1.41 17.96 17.30
CA VAL A 115 -1.84 18.02 18.71
C VAL A 115 -0.76 18.77 19.52
N GLU A 116 -0.59 20.05 19.23
CA GLU A 116 0.56 20.87 19.65
C GLU A 116 0.79 20.90 21.17
N GLN A 117 -0.28 20.77 21.98
CA GLN A 117 -0.18 20.72 23.44
C GLN A 117 0.38 19.41 24.00
N SER A 118 0.42 18.35 23.19
CA SER A 118 0.91 17.04 23.60
C SER A 118 2.43 17.00 23.78
N LEU A 119 2.91 16.14 24.66
CA LEU A 119 4.36 16.01 24.92
C LEU A 119 5.11 15.57 23.65
N GLY A 120 4.55 14.63 22.90
CA GLY A 120 5.13 14.17 21.62
C GLY A 120 5.31 15.31 20.63
N ALA A 121 4.31 16.19 20.48
CA ALA A 121 4.38 17.33 19.59
C ALA A 121 5.41 18.37 20.07
N GLN A 122 5.41 18.70 21.35
CA GLN A 122 6.35 19.68 21.94
C GLN A 122 7.81 19.28 21.70
N ILE A 123 8.14 17.99 21.84
CA ILE A 123 9.48 17.46 21.58
C ILE A 123 9.86 17.62 20.10
N LEU A 124 8.96 17.29 19.20
CA LEU A 124 9.19 17.38 17.75
C LEU A 124 9.35 18.86 17.32
N ILE A 125 8.48 19.76 17.82
CA ILE A 125 8.52 21.19 17.50
C ILE A 125 9.79 21.83 18.04
N ALA A 126 10.21 21.50 19.27
CA ALA A 126 11.45 22.00 19.87
C ALA A 126 12.68 21.61 19.04
N ARG A 127 12.62 20.50 18.28
CA ARG A 127 13.67 20.06 17.34
C ARG A 127 13.50 20.66 15.94
N GLY A 128 12.57 21.59 15.76
CA GLY A 128 12.35 22.29 14.50
C GLY A 128 11.51 21.53 13.48
N LEU A 129 10.90 20.39 13.85
CA LEU A 129 10.03 19.68 12.95
C LEU A 129 8.69 20.39 12.81
N LYS A 130 8.24 20.54 11.57
CA LYS A 130 6.95 21.16 11.22
C LYS A 130 6.14 20.22 10.34
N ALA A 131 4.82 20.30 10.43
CA ALA A 131 3.92 19.46 9.63
C ALA A 131 3.97 19.81 8.13
N ASP A 132 4.05 21.10 7.76
CA ASP A 132 3.98 21.55 6.37
C ASP A 132 5.06 20.96 5.45
N PRO A 133 6.37 20.93 5.82
CA PRO A 133 7.37 20.27 4.99
C PRO A 133 7.11 18.79 4.76
N ILE A 134 6.56 18.10 5.77
CA ILE A 134 6.19 16.68 5.65
C ILE A 134 5.00 16.53 4.70
N LEU A 135 3.97 17.37 4.85
CA LEU A 135 2.80 17.39 3.99
C LEU A 135 3.16 17.64 2.52
N VAL A 136 3.98 18.66 2.26
CA VAL A 136 4.44 18.99 0.90
C VAL A 136 5.18 17.81 0.28
N ARG A 137 6.07 17.17 1.05
CA ARG A 137 6.81 16.01 0.54
C ARG A 137 5.90 14.81 0.28
N LEU A 138 4.95 14.52 1.19
CA LEU A 138 4.00 13.42 0.99
C LEU A 138 3.04 13.67 -0.18
N ALA A 139 2.67 14.93 -0.42
CA ALA A 139 1.85 15.31 -1.56
C ALA A 139 2.59 15.11 -2.91
N ASN A 140 3.91 15.34 -2.90
CA ASN A 140 4.76 15.20 -4.10
C ASN A 140 5.39 13.83 -4.26
N ASP A 141 5.39 13.01 -3.20
CA ASP A 141 5.94 11.65 -3.18
C ASP A 141 4.82 10.70 -2.76
N PRO A 142 4.02 10.23 -3.70
CA PRO A 142 2.96 9.28 -3.40
C PRO A 142 3.55 8.09 -2.66
N SER A 143 2.85 7.66 -1.61
CA SER A 143 3.25 6.53 -0.77
C SER A 143 3.76 5.37 -1.63
N PRO A 144 4.84 4.67 -1.23
CA PRO A 144 5.35 3.51 -1.96
C PRO A 144 4.27 2.51 -2.36
N ARG A 145 3.24 2.36 -1.52
CA ARG A 145 2.06 1.53 -1.83
C ARG A 145 1.18 2.09 -2.93
N ASN A 146 1.00 3.41 -2.98
CA ASN A 146 0.27 4.04 -4.09
C ASN A 146 1.09 3.93 -5.36
N ARG A 147 2.41 4.16 -5.30
CA ARG A 147 3.31 3.96 -6.47
C ARG A 147 3.23 2.54 -7.02
N ASN A 148 3.28 1.53 -6.16
CA ASN A 148 3.21 0.14 -6.61
C ASN A 148 1.82 -0.23 -7.17
N VAL A 149 0.75 0.30 -6.59
CA VAL A 149 -0.60 0.10 -7.10
C VAL A 149 -0.81 0.86 -8.42
N ASP A 150 -0.35 2.09 -8.50
CA ASP A 150 -0.46 2.90 -9.72
C ASP A 150 0.44 2.32 -10.82
N ALA A 151 1.66 1.88 -10.47
CA ALA A 151 2.54 1.15 -11.39
C ALA A 151 1.91 -0.16 -11.88
N ALA A 152 1.27 -0.92 -11.01
CA ALA A 152 0.57 -2.16 -11.37
C ALA A 152 -0.64 -1.88 -12.28
N LEU A 153 -1.41 -0.84 -12.00
CA LEU A 153 -2.51 -0.40 -12.86
C LEU A 153 -2.00 0.05 -14.24
N MET A 154 -0.98 0.90 -14.28
CA MET A 154 -0.35 1.35 -15.53
C MET A 154 0.20 0.18 -16.34
N THR A 155 0.85 -0.78 -15.68
CA THR A 155 1.34 -2.01 -16.32
C THR A 155 0.20 -2.81 -16.92
N LEU A 156 -0.88 -3.01 -16.15
CA LEU A 156 -2.05 -3.75 -16.61
C LEU A 156 -2.75 -3.04 -17.78
N GLU A 157 -2.98 -1.75 -17.68
CA GLU A 157 -3.60 -0.93 -18.75
C GLU A 157 -2.75 -0.96 -20.02
N SER A 158 -1.43 -0.82 -19.90
CA SER A 158 -0.49 -0.90 -21.03
C SER A 158 -0.50 -2.28 -21.66
N PHE A 159 -0.49 -3.35 -20.87
CA PHE A 159 -0.63 -4.71 -21.37
C PHE A 159 -1.95 -4.93 -22.11
N LEU A 160 -3.08 -4.54 -21.52
CA LEU A 160 -4.41 -4.69 -22.12
C LEU A 160 -4.56 -3.85 -23.41
N ALA A 161 -3.98 -2.65 -23.44
CA ALA A 161 -3.95 -1.83 -24.64
C ALA A 161 -3.06 -2.46 -25.74
N GLY A 162 -1.91 -3.00 -25.34
CA GLY A 162 -0.98 -3.69 -26.23
C GLY A 162 -1.55 -4.95 -26.84
N LEU A 163 -2.45 -5.68 -26.16
CA LEU A 163 -3.14 -6.84 -26.71
C LEU A 163 -3.91 -6.54 -28.01
N LYS A 164 -4.36 -5.32 -28.22
CA LYS A 164 -5.05 -4.90 -29.45
C LYS A 164 -4.14 -4.87 -30.66
N SER A 165 -2.84 -4.68 -30.49
CA SER A 165 -1.83 -4.60 -31.57
C SER A 165 -1.08 -5.91 -31.78
N LEU A 166 -1.22 -6.91 -30.89
CA LEU A 166 -0.56 -8.22 -30.94
C LEU A 166 0.94 -8.18 -31.25
N LYS A 167 1.67 -7.28 -30.57
CA LYS A 167 3.13 -7.31 -30.61
C LYS A 167 3.66 -8.22 -29.50
N SER A 168 3.76 -9.51 -29.79
CA SER A 168 4.08 -10.55 -28.81
C SER A 168 5.37 -10.28 -28.04
N GLU A 169 6.41 -9.81 -28.70
CA GLU A 169 7.71 -9.52 -28.05
C GLU A 169 7.60 -8.38 -27.02
N GLU A 170 6.88 -7.31 -27.36
CA GLU A 170 6.66 -6.20 -26.44
C GLU A 170 5.80 -6.63 -25.23
N LEU A 171 4.78 -7.45 -25.47
CA LEU A 171 3.86 -7.89 -24.43
C LEU A 171 4.45 -8.92 -23.47
N LEU A 172 5.42 -9.69 -23.94
CA LEU A 172 6.14 -10.64 -23.09
C LEU A 172 6.99 -9.95 -22.01
N SER A 173 7.41 -8.70 -22.24
CA SER A 173 8.15 -7.92 -21.23
C SER A 173 7.32 -7.60 -20.00
N PHE A 174 5.99 -7.64 -20.09
CA PHE A 174 5.11 -7.44 -18.94
C PHE A 174 5.05 -8.63 -17.97
N PHE A 175 5.51 -9.80 -18.37
CA PHE A 175 5.44 -11.02 -17.56
C PHE A 175 6.71 -11.23 -16.73
N ALA A 176 6.52 -11.49 -15.43
CA ALA A 176 7.59 -11.87 -14.53
C ALA A 176 8.29 -13.18 -14.98
N GLU A 177 9.52 -13.39 -14.51
CA GLU A 177 10.33 -14.57 -14.87
C GLU A 177 9.61 -15.90 -14.58
N TYR A 178 8.91 -15.97 -13.44
CA TYR A 178 8.17 -17.16 -13.00
C TYR A 178 6.67 -17.10 -13.31
N ALA A 179 6.26 -16.29 -14.28
CA ALA A 179 4.86 -16.11 -14.62
C ALA A 179 4.14 -17.41 -14.97
N ARG A 180 2.86 -17.48 -14.63
CA ARG A 180 1.96 -18.58 -14.98
C ARG A 180 0.69 -18.02 -15.62
N PHE A 181 0.19 -18.73 -16.61
CA PHE A 181 -1.08 -18.44 -17.25
C PHE A 181 -1.96 -19.70 -17.21
N ILE A 182 -3.21 -19.56 -16.78
CA ILE A 182 -4.21 -20.62 -16.86
C ILE A 182 -5.25 -20.17 -17.89
N ASP A 183 -5.38 -20.93 -18.97
CA ASP A 183 -6.33 -20.66 -20.03
C ASP A 183 -7.76 -21.08 -19.65
N ALA A 184 -8.72 -20.74 -20.52
CA ALA A 184 -10.14 -21.03 -20.30
C ALA A 184 -10.47 -22.54 -20.25
N SER A 185 -9.56 -23.39 -20.69
CA SER A 185 -9.69 -24.86 -20.58
C SER A 185 -9.12 -25.41 -19.29
N GLY A 186 -8.44 -24.57 -18.49
CA GLY A 186 -7.76 -24.95 -17.25
C GLY A 186 -6.33 -25.43 -17.45
N LYS A 187 -5.78 -25.37 -18.66
CA LYS A 187 -4.39 -25.71 -18.92
C LYS A 187 -3.47 -24.62 -18.38
N THR A 188 -2.45 -25.03 -17.65
CA THR A 188 -1.41 -24.12 -17.12
C THR A 188 -0.24 -24.03 -18.10
N TRP A 189 0.23 -22.79 -18.30
CA TRP A 189 1.34 -22.43 -19.16
C TRP A 189 2.40 -21.70 -18.32
N ASN A 190 3.66 -22.13 -18.43
CA ASN A 190 4.78 -21.44 -17.80
C ASN A 190 5.30 -20.31 -18.71
N ARG A 191 6.27 -19.52 -18.23
CA ARG A 191 6.82 -18.35 -18.94
C ARG A 191 7.33 -18.69 -20.34
N THR A 192 8.02 -19.81 -20.51
CA THR A 192 8.55 -20.24 -21.81
C THR A 192 7.42 -20.68 -22.74
N GLU A 193 6.44 -21.42 -22.23
CA GLU A 193 5.27 -21.84 -23.01
C GLU A 193 4.40 -20.64 -23.40
N ILE A 194 4.25 -19.63 -22.51
CA ILE A 194 3.57 -18.36 -22.83
C ILE A 194 4.31 -17.67 -23.99
N SER A 195 5.64 -17.60 -23.93
CA SER A 195 6.45 -17.01 -25.00
C SER A 195 6.24 -17.70 -26.34
N ASN A 196 6.32 -19.03 -26.35
CA ASN A 196 6.21 -19.81 -27.58
C ASN A 196 4.79 -19.86 -28.14
N GLY A 197 3.77 -19.73 -27.28
CA GLY A 197 2.37 -19.82 -27.67
C GLY A 197 1.59 -18.50 -27.58
N PHE A 198 2.28 -17.36 -27.44
CA PHE A 198 1.67 -16.09 -27.12
C PHE A 198 0.53 -15.72 -28.07
N ASP A 199 0.79 -15.78 -29.37
CA ASP A 199 -0.19 -15.41 -30.38
C ASP A 199 -1.44 -16.30 -30.34
N THR A 200 -1.26 -17.60 -30.09
CA THR A 200 -2.38 -18.53 -29.94
C THR A 200 -3.18 -18.27 -28.66
N LEU A 201 -2.48 -18.03 -27.56
CA LEU A 201 -3.11 -17.78 -26.25
C LEU A 201 -3.91 -16.49 -26.22
N PHE A 202 -3.38 -15.43 -26.84
CA PHE A 202 -3.96 -14.10 -26.77
C PHE A 202 -4.76 -13.69 -28.03
N ALA A 203 -4.70 -14.42 -29.12
CA ALA A 203 -5.49 -14.17 -30.31
C ALA A 203 -6.99 -13.94 -30.06
N PRO A 204 -7.66 -14.67 -29.15
CA PRO A 204 -9.06 -14.40 -28.83
C PRO A 204 -9.32 -13.01 -28.26
N TYR A 205 -8.32 -12.39 -27.63
CA TYR A 205 -8.39 -11.12 -26.91
C TYR A 205 -7.82 -9.94 -27.71
N ALA A 206 -7.14 -10.20 -28.82
CA ALA A 206 -6.40 -9.24 -29.62
C ALA A 206 -7.22 -8.59 -30.74
N LYS A 207 -8.53 -8.49 -30.61
CA LYS A 207 -9.39 -7.93 -31.66
C LYS A 207 -9.49 -6.40 -31.51
N LYS A 208 -9.43 -5.68 -32.65
CA LYS A 208 -9.51 -4.20 -32.70
C LYS A 208 -10.71 -3.62 -31.93
N ASN A 209 -11.84 -4.33 -31.89
CA ASN A 209 -13.07 -3.89 -31.24
C ASN A 209 -13.23 -4.44 -29.82
N ALA A 210 -12.20 -5.09 -29.26
CA ALA A 210 -12.24 -5.57 -27.89
C ALA A 210 -12.22 -4.39 -26.91
N SER A 211 -13.06 -4.46 -25.88
CA SER A 211 -13.06 -3.54 -24.77
C SER A 211 -12.76 -4.28 -23.46
N TYR A 212 -12.06 -3.62 -22.58
CA TYR A 212 -11.71 -4.13 -21.26
C TYR A 212 -12.31 -3.23 -20.19
N VAL A 213 -12.77 -3.83 -19.10
CA VAL A 213 -13.18 -3.12 -17.90
C VAL A 213 -12.49 -3.78 -16.71
N ILE A 214 -11.70 -3.01 -15.98
CA ILE A 214 -11.15 -3.44 -14.70
C ILE A 214 -12.29 -3.36 -13.69
N GLU A 215 -12.85 -4.52 -13.31
CA GLU A 215 -14.07 -4.58 -12.48
C GLU A 215 -13.78 -4.38 -11.00
N THR A 216 -12.80 -5.09 -10.48
CA THR A 216 -12.56 -5.14 -9.04
C THR A 216 -11.08 -5.34 -8.75
N THR A 217 -10.57 -4.56 -7.84
CA THR A 217 -9.30 -4.84 -7.19
C THR A 217 -9.58 -5.64 -5.93
N LEU A 218 -9.13 -6.89 -5.90
CA LEU A 218 -9.40 -7.84 -4.82
C LEU A 218 -8.43 -7.66 -3.65
N ALA A 219 -7.16 -7.38 -3.94
CA ALA A 219 -6.15 -7.10 -2.94
C ALA A 219 -5.14 -6.08 -3.45
N LYS A 220 -4.67 -5.22 -2.53
CA LYS A 220 -3.64 -4.20 -2.78
C LYS A 220 -2.70 -4.18 -1.60
N THR A 221 -1.48 -4.64 -1.83
CA THR A 221 -0.40 -4.54 -0.83
C THR A 221 0.81 -3.89 -1.49
N SER A 222 1.87 -3.63 -0.74
CA SER A 222 3.14 -3.19 -1.32
C SER A 222 3.80 -4.27 -2.19
N GLU A 223 3.37 -5.51 -2.07
CA GLU A 223 4.00 -6.67 -2.70
C GLU A 223 3.09 -7.38 -3.71
N LEU A 224 1.80 -7.06 -3.71
CA LEU A 224 0.83 -7.78 -4.51
C LEU A 224 -0.35 -6.91 -4.94
N PHE A 225 -0.66 -6.96 -6.23
CA PHE A 225 -1.87 -6.38 -6.80
C PHE A 225 -2.70 -7.49 -7.46
N ILE A 226 -3.91 -7.71 -6.97
CA ILE A 226 -4.83 -8.70 -7.53
C ILE A 226 -6.05 -7.96 -8.07
N THR A 227 -6.39 -8.19 -9.31
CA THR A 227 -7.56 -7.57 -9.94
C THR A 227 -8.25 -8.50 -10.91
N THR A 228 -9.50 -8.17 -11.24
CA THR A 228 -10.29 -8.86 -12.25
C THR A 228 -10.59 -7.91 -13.40
N VAL A 229 -10.40 -8.39 -14.61
CA VAL A 229 -10.70 -7.66 -15.83
C VAL A 229 -11.80 -8.41 -16.58
N ARG A 230 -12.88 -7.71 -16.91
CA ARG A 230 -13.89 -8.21 -17.83
C ARG A 230 -13.52 -7.82 -19.24
N TRP A 231 -13.60 -8.80 -20.12
CA TRP A 231 -13.34 -8.58 -21.52
C TRP A 231 -14.60 -8.84 -22.36
N SER A 232 -14.89 -7.96 -23.29
CA SER A 232 -16.01 -8.09 -24.23
C SER A 232 -15.57 -7.80 -25.65
N ASN A 233 -16.18 -8.51 -26.60
CA ASN A 233 -16.01 -8.25 -28.02
C ASN A 233 -17.22 -7.50 -28.56
N ALA A 234 -17.04 -6.25 -28.97
CA ALA A 234 -18.11 -5.38 -29.45
C ALA A 234 -18.84 -5.92 -30.71
N LEU A 235 -18.19 -6.75 -31.51
CA LEU A 235 -18.84 -7.39 -32.67
C LEU A 235 -19.93 -8.39 -32.29
N LEU A 236 -19.88 -8.93 -31.07
CA LEU A 236 -20.89 -9.87 -30.56
C LEU A 236 -21.98 -9.17 -29.75
N ALA A 237 -21.81 -7.92 -29.39
CA ALA A 237 -22.81 -7.13 -28.67
C ALA A 237 -24.04 -6.84 -29.56
N SER A 238 -23.88 -6.77 -30.89
CA SER A 238 -24.97 -6.57 -31.83
C SER A 238 -25.84 -7.79 -32.06
N GLU A 239 -25.36 -8.98 -31.67
CA GLU A 239 -26.06 -10.28 -31.85
C GLU A 239 -26.55 -10.92 -30.55
N GLN A 240 -26.68 -10.16 -29.47
CA GLN A 240 -27.12 -10.64 -28.14
C GLN A 240 -26.28 -11.75 -27.50
N ARG A 241 -25.13 -12.08 -28.04
CA ARG A 241 -24.18 -13.05 -27.50
C ARG A 241 -22.84 -12.41 -27.19
N ALA A 242 -22.80 -11.56 -26.18
CA ALA A 242 -21.53 -11.06 -25.69
C ALA A 242 -20.75 -12.22 -25.06
N TRP A 243 -19.68 -12.63 -25.73
CA TRP A 243 -18.70 -13.51 -25.13
C TRP A 243 -17.99 -12.73 -24.02
N MET A 244 -18.18 -13.17 -22.78
CA MET A 244 -17.52 -12.55 -21.65
C MET A 244 -16.52 -13.53 -21.04
N HIS A 245 -15.28 -13.12 -21.02
CA HIS A 245 -14.24 -13.74 -20.22
C HIS A 245 -13.91 -12.83 -19.05
N ARG A 246 -13.66 -13.42 -17.91
CA ARG A 246 -12.99 -12.77 -16.79
C ARG A 246 -11.55 -13.23 -16.74
N MET A 247 -10.65 -12.28 -16.61
CA MET A 247 -9.24 -12.53 -16.39
C MET A 247 -8.87 -12.05 -14.99
N GLY A 248 -8.44 -12.96 -14.14
CA GLY A 248 -7.80 -12.60 -12.88
C GLY A 248 -6.33 -12.33 -13.13
N PHE A 249 -5.82 -11.20 -12.65
CA PHE A 249 -4.41 -10.83 -12.74
C PHE A 249 -3.81 -10.73 -11.36
N VAL A 250 -2.58 -11.24 -11.22
CA VAL A 250 -1.72 -10.99 -10.06
C VAL A 250 -0.46 -10.31 -10.59
N LEU A 251 -0.20 -9.09 -10.11
CA LEU A 251 1.00 -8.33 -10.43
C LEU A 251 1.85 -8.17 -9.18
N VAL A 252 3.14 -8.20 -9.37
CA VAL A 252 4.16 -8.02 -8.33
C VAL A 252 5.06 -6.84 -8.69
N PRO A 253 5.53 -6.05 -7.71
CA PRO A 253 6.50 -4.99 -7.98
C PRO A 253 7.85 -5.60 -8.33
N GLU A 254 8.49 -5.02 -9.32
CA GLU A 254 9.92 -5.17 -9.63
C GLU A 254 10.64 -3.84 -9.38
N GLU A 255 11.94 -3.78 -9.59
CA GLU A 255 12.75 -2.59 -9.23
C GLU A 255 12.26 -1.29 -9.87
N THR A 256 11.81 -1.33 -11.12
CA THR A 256 11.42 -0.14 -11.90
C THR A 256 9.98 -0.12 -12.36
N HIS A 257 9.27 -1.24 -12.28
CA HIS A 257 7.90 -1.40 -12.78
C HIS A 257 7.18 -2.51 -12.00
N SER A 258 5.96 -2.84 -12.41
CA SER A 258 5.27 -4.05 -11.94
C SER A 258 5.24 -5.08 -13.05
N ALA A 259 5.30 -6.36 -12.70
CA ALA A 259 5.23 -7.45 -13.65
C ALA A 259 4.03 -8.37 -13.37
N ILE A 260 3.49 -8.97 -14.43
CA ILE A 260 2.40 -9.94 -14.35
C ILE A 260 2.99 -11.29 -13.91
N LEU A 261 2.64 -11.71 -12.71
CA LEU A 261 3.05 -13.00 -12.16
C LEU A 261 2.09 -14.12 -12.54
N PHE A 262 0.80 -13.81 -12.59
CA PHE A 262 -0.22 -14.82 -12.80
C PHE A 262 -1.42 -14.26 -13.56
N VAL A 263 -1.93 -15.02 -14.51
CA VAL A 263 -3.19 -14.75 -15.22
C VAL A 263 -4.05 -15.98 -15.23
N GLN A 264 -5.31 -15.85 -14.91
CA GLN A 264 -6.30 -16.93 -15.05
C GLN A 264 -7.50 -16.42 -15.85
N VAL A 265 -7.86 -17.18 -16.87
CA VAL A 265 -9.04 -16.90 -17.69
C VAL A 265 -10.19 -17.80 -17.26
N THR A 266 -11.35 -17.18 -17.06
CA THR A 266 -12.61 -17.89 -16.77
C THR A 266 -13.65 -17.48 -17.81
N SER A 267 -14.32 -18.44 -18.40
CA SER A 267 -15.50 -18.19 -19.25
C SER A 267 -16.68 -17.82 -18.37
N VAL A 268 -17.34 -16.69 -18.63
CA VAL A 268 -18.57 -16.31 -17.97
C VAL A 268 -19.72 -16.75 -18.85
N ALA A 269 -20.57 -17.64 -18.34
CA ALA A 269 -21.79 -18.02 -19.04
C ALA A 269 -22.65 -16.76 -19.23
N ALA A 270 -23.08 -16.52 -20.47
CA ALA A 270 -24.05 -15.45 -20.73
C ALA A 270 -25.33 -15.77 -19.91
N THR A 271 -25.65 -14.92 -18.96
CA THR A 271 -26.98 -14.93 -18.34
C THR A 271 -28.01 -14.67 -19.42
N LYS A 272 -28.95 -15.63 -19.58
CA LYS A 272 -30.08 -15.54 -20.49
C LYS A 272 -30.99 -14.37 -20.16
#